data_bb3d57b25be7dedbd69a55423a590bd5
#
_entry.id   bb3d57b25be7dedbd69a55423a590bd5
#
_cell.length_a   1.000
_cell.length_b   1.000
_cell.length_c   1.000
_cell.angle_alpha   90.00
_cell.angle_beta   90.00
_cell.angle_gamma   90.00
#
_symmetry.space_group_name_H-M   'P 1'
#
loop_
_entity.id
_entity.type
_entity.pdbx_description
1 polymer ?
#
loop_
_entity_poly.entity_id
_entity_poly.type
_entity_poly.pdbx_seq_one_letter_code
_entity_poly.pdbx_strand_id
1 'polypeptide(L)'
;MKNSTFTTSPVRFIATSVAALATAAVLAACGGTDGASTGSAQAGSAQHAESTQATPSDVLASTAWETTGAVDQDGKDVPLTDEDVSTFVGWAYFDADGTFSMYNLDDTPKMQGDWTVTEDGKTRHIVAKDDAGEVMFERDSDIVTLTEDEFTYRVFPDENDKSVYLDIVHTPTDHAEPTA
;
A
#
# COMPACT_ATOMS: atom_id res chain seq x y z
N MET A 1 0.43 -51.37 -10.77
CA MET A 1 1.61 -50.81 -11.47
C MET A 1 1.07 -49.89 -12.56
N LYS A 2 1.07 -48.57 -12.32
CA LYS A 2 0.74 -47.57 -13.35
C LYS A 2 1.85 -46.50 -13.29
N ASN A 3 2.67 -46.44 -14.32
CA ASN A 3 3.73 -45.47 -14.49
C ASN A 3 3.14 -44.15 -14.97
N SER A 4 3.32 -43.08 -14.22
CA SER A 4 3.02 -41.70 -14.66
C SER A 4 4.31 -41.04 -15.12
N THR A 5 4.36 -40.71 -16.39
CA THR A 5 5.46 -40.02 -17.07
C THR A 5 5.37 -38.53 -16.78
N PHE A 6 6.40 -37.96 -16.16
CA PHE A 6 6.55 -36.52 -15.98
C PHE A 6 7.05 -35.88 -17.27
N THR A 7 6.26 -34.98 -17.83
CA THR A 7 6.64 -34.15 -18.99
C THR A 7 7.21 -32.83 -18.47
N THR A 8 8.52 -32.65 -18.64
CA THR A 8 9.24 -31.42 -18.30
C THR A 8 9.13 -30.44 -19.47
N SER A 9 8.49 -29.31 -19.30
CA SER A 9 8.48 -28.20 -20.26
C SER A 9 9.64 -27.24 -20.00
N PRO A 10 10.40 -26.80 -21.01
CA PRO A 10 11.50 -25.86 -20.81
C PRO A 10 10.98 -24.42 -20.77
N VAL A 11 11.35 -23.70 -19.71
CA VAL A 11 11.17 -22.27 -19.55
C VAL A 11 12.12 -21.53 -20.51
N ARG A 12 11.57 -20.72 -21.41
CA ARG A 12 12.34 -19.86 -22.32
C ARG A 12 12.57 -18.51 -21.62
N PHE A 13 13.81 -18.23 -21.27
CA PHE A 13 14.23 -16.88 -20.86
C PHE A 13 14.35 -15.98 -22.09
N ILE A 14 13.58 -14.88 -22.12
CA ILE A 14 13.75 -13.80 -23.10
C ILE A 14 14.59 -12.71 -22.41
N ALA A 15 15.83 -12.56 -22.88
CA ALA A 15 16.70 -11.46 -22.47
C ALA A 15 16.36 -10.22 -23.31
N THR A 16 15.88 -9.16 -22.68
CA THR A 16 15.65 -7.86 -23.33
C THR A 16 16.83 -6.94 -23.01
N SER A 17 17.58 -6.60 -24.05
CA SER A 17 18.74 -5.69 -24.01
C SER A 17 18.24 -4.23 -23.99
N VAL A 18 18.66 -3.44 -22.99
CA VAL A 18 18.43 -1.99 -22.93
C VAL A 18 19.61 -1.28 -23.59
N ALA A 19 19.35 -0.55 -24.66
CA ALA A 19 20.31 0.33 -25.33
C ALA A 19 20.36 1.70 -24.64
N ALA A 20 21.54 2.09 -24.16
CA ALA A 20 21.80 3.42 -23.59
C ALA A 20 22.05 4.43 -24.72
N LEU A 21 21.27 5.49 -24.78
CA LEU A 21 21.50 6.68 -25.61
C LEU A 21 22.17 7.78 -24.77
N ALA A 22 23.42 8.06 -25.08
CA ALA A 22 24.15 9.21 -24.53
C ALA A 22 23.90 10.45 -25.42
N THR A 23 23.33 11.52 -24.86
CA THR A 23 23.22 12.84 -25.52
C THR A 23 24.29 13.75 -24.99
N ALA A 24 25.17 14.19 -25.92
CA ALA A 24 26.24 15.16 -25.68
C ALA A 24 25.66 16.58 -25.69
N ALA A 25 25.98 17.38 -24.68
CA ALA A 25 25.70 18.80 -24.61
C ALA A 25 26.79 19.61 -25.33
N VAL A 26 26.41 20.44 -26.28
CA VAL A 26 27.29 21.40 -26.97
C VAL A 26 27.25 22.74 -26.24
N LEU A 27 28.38 23.17 -25.72
CA LEU A 27 28.62 24.52 -25.20
C LEU A 27 29.02 25.45 -26.37
N ALA A 28 28.18 26.42 -26.68
CA ALA A 28 28.55 27.55 -27.55
C ALA A 28 28.85 28.76 -26.68
N ALA A 29 30.13 29.15 -26.64
CA ALA A 29 30.60 30.43 -26.11
C ALA A 29 30.54 31.46 -27.22
N CYS A 30 29.88 32.61 -27.03
CA CYS A 30 30.09 33.83 -27.79
C CYS A 30 30.23 34.99 -26.81
N GLY A 31 31.40 35.60 -26.85
CA GLY A 31 31.70 36.83 -26.16
C GLY A 31 31.18 38.05 -26.94
N GLY A 32 30.96 39.15 -26.25
CA GLY A 32 30.59 40.45 -26.81
C GLY A 32 30.46 41.50 -25.70
N THR A 33 31.22 42.49 -25.80
CA THR A 33 31.63 43.64 -24.96
C THR A 33 30.50 44.61 -24.57
N ASP A 34 30.70 45.21 -23.38
CA ASP A 34 30.36 46.57 -22.92
C ASP A 34 28.89 47.07 -22.90
N GLY A 35 28.46 47.40 -21.68
CA GLY A 35 27.29 48.20 -21.43
C GLY A 35 26.91 48.21 -19.95
N ALA A 36 27.41 49.20 -19.18
CA ALA A 36 27.01 49.41 -17.79
C ALA A 36 25.55 49.83 -17.72
N SER A 37 24.73 49.04 -17.01
CA SER A 37 23.44 49.51 -16.50
C SER A 37 23.14 48.79 -15.19
N THR A 38 23.04 49.61 -14.14
CA THR A 38 22.59 49.21 -12.80
C THR A 38 21.14 48.71 -12.86
N GLY A 39 20.96 47.39 -12.85
CA GLY A 39 19.69 46.75 -12.72
C GLY A 39 19.76 45.69 -11.62
N SER A 40 18.99 45.89 -10.57
CA SER A 40 18.84 44.98 -9.44
C SER A 40 18.61 43.56 -9.93
N ALA A 41 19.56 42.67 -9.68
CA ALA A 41 19.38 41.24 -9.88
C ALA A 41 18.40 40.73 -8.85
N GLN A 42 17.15 40.55 -9.25
CA GLN A 42 16.17 39.78 -8.54
C GLN A 42 16.58 38.32 -8.66
N ALA A 43 17.16 37.83 -7.59
CA ALA A 43 17.44 36.40 -7.46
C ALA A 43 16.10 35.67 -7.56
N GLY A 44 15.82 35.12 -8.74
CA GLY A 44 14.73 34.15 -8.93
C GLY A 44 15.03 32.93 -8.06
N SER A 45 14.36 32.84 -6.92
CA SER A 45 14.30 31.61 -6.17
C SER A 45 13.71 30.55 -7.10
N ALA A 46 14.57 29.67 -7.62
CA ALA A 46 14.12 28.42 -8.18
C ALA A 46 13.43 27.67 -7.04
N GLN A 47 12.10 27.76 -6.96
CA GLN A 47 11.33 26.83 -6.17
C GLN A 47 11.58 25.45 -6.76
N HIS A 48 12.43 24.70 -6.07
CA HIS A 48 12.44 23.25 -6.17
C HIS A 48 11.00 22.84 -5.80
N ALA A 49 10.21 22.44 -6.77
CA ALA A 49 9.03 21.65 -6.50
C ALA A 49 9.58 20.32 -5.97
N GLU A 50 9.71 20.21 -4.64
CA GLU A 50 9.82 18.92 -3.99
C GLU A 50 8.55 18.17 -4.41
N SER A 51 8.73 17.18 -5.25
CA SER A 51 7.76 16.14 -5.49
C SER A 51 7.60 15.45 -4.13
N THR A 52 6.63 15.88 -3.34
CA THR A 52 6.29 15.26 -2.05
C THR A 52 5.77 13.87 -2.40
N GLN A 53 6.63 12.87 -2.28
CA GLN A 53 6.23 11.48 -2.41
C GLN A 53 5.20 11.20 -1.32
N ALA A 54 4.05 10.61 -1.66
CA ALA A 54 3.01 10.26 -0.71
C ALA A 54 3.60 9.40 0.42
N THR A 55 3.27 9.73 1.66
CA THR A 55 3.70 8.94 2.81
C THR A 55 2.88 7.64 2.87
N PRO A 56 3.33 6.59 3.60
CA PRO A 56 2.53 5.38 3.80
C PRO A 56 1.13 5.67 4.37
N SER A 57 1.01 6.65 5.26
CA SER A 57 -0.30 7.08 5.78
C SER A 57 -1.16 7.74 4.71
N ASP A 58 -0.57 8.58 3.83
CA ASP A 58 -1.31 9.18 2.72
C ASP A 58 -1.83 8.11 1.77
N VAL A 59 -1.04 7.06 1.48
CA VAL A 59 -1.46 5.95 0.63
C VAL A 59 -2.63 5.20 1.26
N LEU A 60 -2.56 4.84 2.54
CA LEU A 60 -3.62 4.08 3.21
C LEU A 60 -4.92 4.88 3.32
N ALA A 61 -4.83 6.21 3.52
CA ALA A 61 -5.97 7.12 3.62
C ALA A 61 -6.50 7.62 2.25
N SER A 62 -5.88 7.22 1.13
CA SER A 62 -6.22 7.79 -0.18
C SER A 62 -7.53 7.27 -0.77
N THR A 63 -8.01 6.11 -0.32
CA THR A 63 -9.18 5.41 -0.87
C THR A 63 -9.83 4.52 0.17
N ALA A 64 -11.05 4.08 -0.11
CA ALA A 64 -11.66 2.95 0.58
C ALA A 64 -11.04 1.63 0.07
N TRP A 65 -10.99 0.63 0.94
CA TRP A 65 -10.37 -0.67 0.67
C TRP A 65 -11.39 -1.81 0.82
N GLU A 66 -11.41 -2.70 -0.16
CA GLU A 66 -12.19 -3.95 -0.11
C GLU A 66 -11.27 -5.15 0.07
N THR A 67 -11.62 -6.08 0.96
CA THR A 67 -10.93 -7.37 1.03
C THR A 67 -11.28 -8.20 -0.20
N THR A 68 -10.32 -8.43 -1.07
CA THR A 68 -10.50 -9.12 -2.37
C THR A 68 -9.80 -10.47 -2.45
N GLY A 69 -8.91 -10.79 -1.50
CA GLY A 69 -8.18 -12.05 -1.50
C GLY A 69 -7.55 -12.38 -0.16
N ALA A 70 -7.12 -13.62 -0.04
CA ALA A 70 -6.23 -14.09 1.02
C ALA A 70 -5.29 -15.15 0.47
N VAL A 71 -4.04 -15.16 0.93
CA VAL A 71 -2.99 -16.07 0.47
C VAL A 71 -2.30 -16.69 1.68
N ASP A 72 -2.08 -18.01 1.67
CA ASP A 72 -1.37 -18.70 2.74
C ASP A 72 0.16 -18.61 2.61
N GLN A 73 0.88 -19.16 3.57
CA GLN A 73 2.35 -19.17 3.63
C GLN A 73 3.02 -19.91 2.45
N ASP A 74 2.27 -20.73 1.72
CA ASP A 74 2.74 -21.46 0.54
C ASP A 74 2.43 -20.70 -0.77
N GLY A 75 1.82 -19.51 -0.67
CA GLY A 75 1.41 -18.69 -1.81
C GLY A 75 0.15 -19.19 -2.51
N LYS A 76 -0.70 -19.94 -1.80
CA LYS A 76 -1.94 -20.48 -2.34
C LYS A 76 -3.13 -19.62 -1.91
N ASP A 77 -4.04 -19.37 -2.84
CA ASP A 77 -5.29 -18.66 -2.56
C ASP A 77 -6.14 -19.42 -1.54
N VAL A 78 -6.61 -18.67 -0.53
CA VAL A 78 -7.54 -19.14 0.50
C VAL A 78 -8.90 -18.49 0.27
N PRO A 79 -10.01 -19.27 0.26
CA PRO A 79 -11.34 -18.70 0.08
C PRO A 79 -11.68 -17.67 1.14
N LEU A 80 -12.32 -16.54 0.75
CA LEU A 80 -12.77 -15.50 1.70
C LEU A 80 -13.83 -16.00 2.70
N THR A 81 -14.42 -17.18 2.46
CA THR A 81 -15.37 -17.85 3.36
C THR A 81 -14.72 -18.80 4.35
N ASP A 82 -13.39 -18.97 4.27
CA ASP A 82 -12.62 -19.76 5.24
C ASP A 82 -12.76 -19.13 6.64
N GLU A 83 -12.82 -19.96 7.69
CA GLU A 83 -13.05 -19.46 9.05
C GLU A 83 -11.92 -18.58 9.58
N ASP A 84 -10.67 -18.84 9.15
CA ASP A 84 -9.50 -18.04 9.53
C ASP A 84 -9.39 -16.73 8.73
N VAL A 85 -10.11 -16.59 7.61
CA VAL A 85 -10.13 -15.42 6.73
C VAL A 85 -11.37 -14.56 6.93
N SER A 86 -12.53 -15.16 7.11
CA SER A 86 -13.85 -14.50 7.06
C SER A 86 -13.99 -13.32 8.02
N THR A 87 -13.26 -13.34 9.15
CA THR A 87 -13.26 -12.24 10.12
C THR A 87 -12.55 -10.99 9.61
N PHE A 88 -11.76 -11.10 8.54
CA PHE A 88 -11.04 -9.97 7.91
C PHE A 88 -11.74 -9.43 6.67
N VAL A 89 -12.79 -10.12 6.18
CA VAL A 89 -13.51 -9.74 4.96
C VAL A 89 -14.44 -8.56 5.22
N GLY A 90 -14.38 -7.54 4.35
CA GLY A 90 -15.24 -6.36 4.45
C GLY A 90 -14.66 -5.14 3.77
N TRP A 91 -15.24 -3.99 4.12
CA TRP A 91 -14.81 -2.65 3.71
C TRP A 91 -13.97 -2.02 4.82
N ALA A 92 -12.93 -1.27 4.46
CA ALA A 92 -12.13 -0.49 5.41
C ALA A 92 -11.93 0.94 4.88
N TYR A 93 -12.18 1.91 5.74
CA TYR A 93 -12.01 3.34 5.50
C TYR A 93 -11.02 3.88 6.52
N PHE A 94 -9.97 4.51 6.05
CA PHE A 94 -8.92 5.11 6.89
C PHE A 94 -8.89 6.60 6.63
N ASP A 95 -9.30 7.39 7.62
CA ASP A 95 -9.33 8.84 7.49
C ASP A 95 -7.97 9.47 7.78
N ALA A 96 -7.66 10.57 7.10
CA ALA A 96 -6.41 11.29 7.27
C ALA A 96 -6.24 11.92 8.66
N ASP A 97 -7.31 11.99 9.46
CA ASP A 97 -7.26 12.44 10.85
C ASP A 97 -6.82 11.36 11.84
N GLY A 98 -6.57 10.12 11.33
CA GLY A 98 -6.11 8.99 12.12
C GLY A 98 -7.25 8.10 12.67
N THR A 99 -8.50 8.31 12.24
CA THR A 99 -9.63 7.44 12.57
C THR A 99 -9.86 6.39 11.49
N PHE A 100 -10.49 5.28 11.83
CA PHE A 100 -10.91 4.26 10.86
C PHE A 100 -12.30 3.73 11.17
N SER A 101 -12.98 3.29 10.10
CA SER A 101 -14.23 2.55 10.17
C SER A 101 -14.12 1.29 9.30
N MET A 102 -14.67 0.18 9.77
CA MET A 102 -14.75 -1.06 9.02
C MET A 102 -16.18 -1.60 9.04
N TYR A 103 -16.59 -2.17 7.91
CA TYR A 103 -17.92 -2.73 7.72
C TYR A 103 -17.82 -4.13 7.12
N ASN A 104 -18.83 -4.96 7.38
CA ASN A 104 -19.02 -6.19 6.64
C ASN A 104 -19.50 -5.89 5.22
N LEU A 105 -19.43 -6.88 4.30
CA LEU A 105 -19.88 -6.68 2.91
C LEU A 105 -21.39 -6.44 2.76
N ASP A 106 -22.17 -6.55 3.82
CA ASP A 106 -23.60 -6.19 3.89
C ASP A 106 -23.86 -4.82 4.53
N ASP A 107 -22.79 -3.99 4.63
CA ASP A 107 -22.79 -2.63 5.22
C ASP A 107 -23.07 -2.56 6.72
N THR A 108 -23.12 -3.71 7.42
CA THR A 108 -23.23 -3.69 8.87
C THR A 108 -21.92 -3.28 9.53
N PRO A 109 -21.95 -2.41 10.57
CA PRO A 109 -20.74 -1.98 11.28
C PRO A 109 -19.97 -3.19 11.84
N LYS A 110 -18.65 -3.13 11.76
CA LYS A 110 -17.77 -4.20 12.20
C LYS A 110 -16.78 -3.74 13.27
N MET A 111 -16.12 -2.61 13.04
CA MET A 111 -15.07 -2.07 13.91
C MET A 111 -14.83 -0.61 13.59
N GLN A 112 -14.44 0.17 14.61
CA GLN A 112 -14.01 1.56 14.46
C GLN A 112 -12.91 1.88 15.46
N GLY A 113 -12.20 2.99 15.29
CA GLY A 113 -11.19 3.44 16.23
C GLY A 113 -10.11 4.32 15.61
N ASP A 114 -8.90 4.23 16.13
CA ASP A 114 -7.75 5.00 15.63
C ASP A 114 -6.75 4.08 14.93
N TRP A 115 -5.99 4.67 13.99
CA TRP A 115 -4.94 3.95 13.26
C TRP A 115 -3.70 4.81 13.06
N THR A 116 -2.56 4.13 12.90
CA THR A 116 -1.31 4.71 12.43
C THR A 116 -0.56 3.70 11.57
N VAL A 117 0.37 4.21 10.73
CA VAL A 117 1.34 3.41 9.97
C VAL A 117 2.73 3.95 10.28
N THR A 118 3.71 3.06 10.43
CA THR A 118 5.11 3.44 10.60
C THR A 118 5.64 4.19 9.37
N GLU A 119 6.62 5.07 9.56
CA GLU A 119 7.22 5.87 8.48
C GLU A 119 7.81 5.02 7.33
N ASP A 120 8.26 3.79 7.63
CA ASP A 120 8.76 2.84 6.64
C ASP A 120 7.64 2.02 5.95
N GLY A 121 6.38 2.24 6.33
CA GLY A 121 5.21 1.58 5.75
C GLY A 121 5.09 0.09 6.09
N LYS A 122 5.78 -0.40 7.10
CA LYS A 122 5.85 -1.85 7.39
C LYS A 122 4.93 -2.35 8.48
N THR A 123 4.40 -1.45 9.31
CA THR A 123 3.51 -1.85 10.40
C THR A 123 2.34 -0.89 10.47
N ARG A 124 1.12 -1.44 10.46
CA ARG A 124 -0.10 -0.74 10.81
C ARG A 124 -0.46 -1.05 12.25
N HIS A 125 -0.69 -0.02 13.05
CA HIS A 125 -1.26 -0.11 14.39
C HIS A 125 -2.72 0.33 14.36
N ILE A 126 -3.62 -0.42 14.99
CA ILE A 126 -5.02 -0.05 15.22
C ILE A 126 -5.37 -0.10 16.70
N VAL A 127 -6.19 0.84 17.13
CA VAL A 127 -6.82 0.89 18.46
C VAL A 127 -8.32 0.80 18.24
N ALA A 128 -8.89 -0.39 18.39
CA ALA A 128 -10.33 -0.61 18.23
C ALA A 128 -11.10 -0.07 19.45
N LYS A 129 -12.18 0.66 19.19
CA LYS A 129 -13.01 1.31 20.21
C LYS A 129 -14.49 0.90 20.06
N ASP A 130 -15.19 0.90 21.17
CA ASP A 130 -16.65 0.75 21.18
C ASP A 130 -17.36 2.11 20.91
N ASP A 131 -18.69 2.10 20.87
CA ASP A 131 -19.52 3.29 20.63
C ASP A 131 -19.39 4.36 21.72
N ALA A 132 -18.88 4.00 22.91
CA ALA A 132 -18.59 4.93 24.00
C ALA A 132 -17.17 5.53 23.90
N GLY A 133 -16.36 5.05 22.94
CA GLY A 133 -14.96 5.46 22.74
C GLY A 133 -13.97 4.72 23.65
N GLU A 134 -14.42 3.69 24.37
CA GLU A 134 -13.55 2.88 25.22
C GLU A 134 -12.76 1.90 24.38
N VAL A 135 -11.45 1.73 24.71
CA VAL A 135 -10.56 0.81 23.98
C VAL A 135 -10.98 -0.64 24.22
N MET A 136 -11.26 -1.35 23.16
CA MET A 136 -11.59 -2.79 23.17
C MET A 136 -10.31 -3.63 23.06
N PHE A 137 -9.45 -3.30 22.12
CA PHE A 137 -8.12 -3.93 21.93
C PHE A 137 -7.23 -3.06 21.04
N GLU A 138 -5.95 -3.41 21.05
CA GLU A 138 -4.95 -2.84 20.16
C GLU A 138 -4.30 -3.97 19.34
N ARG A 139 -3.86 -3.68 18.12
CA ARG A 139 -3.19 -4.66 17.26
C ARG A 139 -2.19 -4.01 16.33
N ASP A 140 -0.99 -4.59 16.29
CA ASP A 140 -0.01 -4.38 15.23
C ASP A 140 -0.20 -5.43 14.12
N SER A 141 -0.07 -5.02 12.88
CA SER A 141 -0.11 -5.92 11.73
C SER A 141 1.05 -5.60 10.80
N ASP A 142 1.78 -6.63 10.38
CA ASP A 142 2.86 -6.50 9.41
C ASP A 142 2.26 -6.18 8.04
N ILE A 143 2.67 -5.07 7.43
CA ILE A 143 2.28 -4.70 6.07
C ILE A 143 3.22 -5.42 5.10
N VAL A 144 2.64 -6.19 4.18
CA VAL A 144 3.35 -6.93 3.12
C VAL A 144 3.45 -6.07 1.86
N THR A 145 2.35 -5.41 1.49
CA THR A 145 2.26 -4.48 0.35
C THR A 145 1.45 -3.26 0.76
N LEU A 146 1.92 -2.07 0.39
CA LEU A 146 1.18 -0.82 0.51
C LEU A 146 1.51 0.07 -0.68
N THR A 147 0.59 0.12 -1.62
CA THR A 147 0.62 0.94 -2.84
C THR A 147 -0.76 1.57 -3.07
N GLU A 148 -0.90 2.42 -4.07
CA GLU A 148 -2.21 2.97 -4.46
C GLU A 148 -3.18 1.90 -4.99
N ASP A 149 -2.66 0.73 -5.43
CA ASP A 149 -3.43 -0.35 -6.06
C ASP A 149 -3.67 -1.55 -5.12
N GLU A 150 -2.89 -1.68 -4.04
CA GLU A 150 -2.95 -2.84 -3.14
C GLU A 150 -2.52 -2.48 -1.72
N PHE A 151 -3.31 -2.92 -0.75
CA PHE A 151 -2.96 -2.97 0.65
C PHE A 151 -3.07 -4.41 1.17
N THR A 152 -1.93 -5.03 1.46
CA THR A 152 -1.86 -6.40 1.97
C THR A 152 -1.17 -6.41 3.34
N TYR A 153 -1.79 -7.04 4.33
CA TYR A 153 -1.21 -7.22 5.64
C TYR A 153 -1.29 -8.68 6.10
N ARG A 154 -0.34 -9.07 6.96
CA ARG A 154 -0.20 -10.43 7.48
C ARG A 154 -0.93 -10.61 8.79
N VAL A 155 -1.61 -11.74 8.92
CA VAL A 155 -2.22 -12.21 10.16
C VAL A 155 -1.73 -13.63 10.48
N PHE A 156 -1.74 -13.96 11.76
CA PHE A 156 -1.32 -15.26 12.26
C PHE A 156 -2.52 -15.89 12.99
N PRO A 157 -3.08 -17.01 12.47
CA PRO A 157 -4.17 -17.74 13.14
C PRO A 157 -3.79 -18.19 14.55
N ASP A 158 -2.52 -18.57 14.75
CA ASP A 158 -1.93 -18.79 16.07
C ASP A 158 -0.77 -17.80 16.26
N GLU A 159 -0.90 -16.87 17.21
CA GLU A 159 0.14 -15.89 17.53
C GLU A 159 1.46 -16.50 18.00
N ASN A 160 1.43 -17.75 18.49
CA ASN A 160 2.62 -18.47 18.93
C ASN A 160 3.32 -19.25 17.81
N ASP A 161 2.65 -19.46 16.66
CA ASP A 161 3.21 -20.13 15.48
C ASP A 161 3.27 -19.18 14.28
N LYS A 162 4.36 -18.46 14.14
CA LYS A 162 4.59 -17.53 13.01
C LYS A 162 4.93 -18.24 11.70
N SER A 163 5.04 -19.55 11.68
CA SER A 163 5.26 -20.31 10.43
C SER A 163 3.98 -20.50 9.62
N VAL A 164 2.80 -20.36 10.27
CA VAL A 164 1.48 -20.38 9.63
C VAL A 164 0.91 -18.96 9.63
N TYR A 165 0.66 -18.41 8.46
CA TYR A 165 0.12 -17.07 8.32
C TYR A 165 -0.80 -16.96 7.09
N LEU A 166 -1.57 -15.89 7.08
CA LEU A 166 -2.40 -15.48 5.95
C LEU A 166 -2.06 -14.03 5.61
N ASP A 167 -1.83 -13.76 4.35
CA ASP A 167 -1.71 -12.42 3.79
C ASP A 167 -3.09 -12.01 3.27
N ILE A 168 -3.70 -11.02 3.92
CA ILE A 168 -5.05 -10.53 3.59
C ILE A 168 -4.92 -9.39 2.61
N VAL A 169 -5.44 -9.59 1.39
CA VAL A 169 -5.29 -8.68 0.26
C VAL A 169 -6.51 -7.77 0.14
N HIS A 170 -6.24 -6.46 0.04
CA HIS A 170 -7.24 -5.44 -0.20
C HIS A 170 -6.91 -4.67 -1.46
N THR A 171 -7.94 -4.33 -2.23
CA THR A 171 -7.82 -3.44 -3.39
C THR A 171 -8.68 -2.19 -3.21
N PRO A 172 -8.34 -1.08 -3.88
CA PRO A 172 -9.18 0.12 -3.88
C PRO A 172 -10.60 -0.18 -4.33
N THR A 173 -11.56 0.52 -3.74
CA THR A 173 -12.97 0.42 -4.11
C THR A 173 -13.62 1.79 -4.14
N ASP A 174 -14.64 1.95 -5.00
CA ASP A 174 -15.52 3.13 -5.06
C ASP A 174 -16.72 2.99 -4.11
N HIS A 175 -16.75 1.94 -3.26
CA HIS A 175 -17.82 1.76 -2.29
C HIS A 175 -17.86 2.94 -1.32
N ALA A 176 -19.00 3.61 -1.24
CA ALA A 176 -19.17 4.73 -0.32
C ALA A 176 -19.25 4.21 1.12
N GLU A 177 -18.63 4.95 2.05
CA GLU A 177 -18.73 4.59 3.47
C GLU A 177 -20.21 4.57 3.91
N PRO A 178 -20.68 3.46 4.52
CA PRO A 178 -22.04 3.37 5.03
C PRO A 178 -22.30 4.42 6.11
N THR A 179 -23.44 5.10 6.02
CA THR A 179 -23.85 6.06 7.05
C THR A 179 -24.57 5.32 8.17
N ALA A 180 -24.06 5.46 9.41
CA ALA A 180 -24.67 4.91 10.62
C ALA A 180 -26.03 5.55 10.94
#